data_58b979b785fc990da87ac6fd3b473fcb
#
_entry.id   58b979b785fc990da87ac6fd3b473fcb
#
_cell.length_a   1.000
_cell.length_b   1.000
_cell.length_c   1.000
_cell.angle_alpha   90.00
_cell.angle_beta   90.00
_cell.angle_gamma   90.00
#
_symmetry.space_group_name_H-M   'P 1'
#
loop_
_entity.id
_entity.type
_entity.pdbx_description
1 polymer ?
#
loop_
_entity_poly.entity_id
_entity_poly.type
_entity_poly.pdbx_seq_one_letter_code
_entity_poly.pdbx_strand_id
1 'polypeptide(L)'
;GFQKQANALEADFAYDIAKLALDMWKDETDFTYNTYECFGIATKRGGWFHNFGGLSAPICIWANAYFKPQTVTTGFDVWTDYQKTTDNSANIKFKYFGNCDKYTMIITLSDKVKYVAYLDGQKIDFNERNKGSLEFTFDKNVKGGVLEIKEEQE
;
A
#
# COMPACT_ATOMS: atom_id res chain seq x y z
N GLY A 1 22.20 9.20 0.18
CA GLY A 1 21.24 9.77 1.15
C GLY A 1 19.81 9.55 0.70
N PHE A 2 19.48 9.89 -0.52
CA PHE A 2 18.12 9.83 -1.06
C PHE A 2 17.56 8.39 -1.12
N GLN A 3 18.36 7.44 -1.56
CA GLN A 3 17.94 6.05 -1.66
C GLN A 3 17.60 5.40 -0.32
N LYS A 4 18.33 5.77 0.74
CA LYS A 4 18.04 5.28 2.10
C LYS A 4 16.70 5.79 2.64
N GLN A 5 16.34 7.03 2.30
CA GLN A 5 15.04 7.60 2.69
C GLN A 5 13.91 7.02 1.86
N ALA A 6 14.13 6.77 0.57
CA ALA A 6 13.16 6.14 -0.29
C ALA A 6 12.74 4.77 0.26
N ASN A 7 13.68 3.94 0.66
CA ASN A 7 13.39 2.58 1.13
C ASN A 7 12.61 2.55 2.45
N ALA A 8 12.84 3.53 3.34
CA ALA A 8 12.13 3.59 4.63
C ALA A 8 10.67 4.06 4.51
N LEU A 9 10.40 4.92 3.51
CA LEU A 9 9.09 5.57 3.33
C LEU A 9 8.38 5.10 2.08
N GLU A 10 8.97 4.20 1.32
CA GLU A 10 8.56 3.90 -0.03
C GLU A 10 7.13 3.38 -0.13
N ALA A 11 6.78 2.37 0.64
CA ALA A 11 5.44 1.81 0.61
C ALA A 11 4.40 2.84 1.07
N ASP A 12 4.74 3.61 2.11
CA ASP A 12 3.94 4.66 2.70
C ASP A 12 3.71 5.81 1.72
N PHE A 13 4.80 6.36 1.19
CA PHE A 13 4.76 7.46 0.24
C PHE A 13 4.08 7.06 -1.07
N ALA A 14 4.36 5.88 -1.60
CA ALA A 14 3.73 5.39 -2.82
C ALA A 14 2.21 5.18 -2.64
N TYR A 15 1.79 4.69 -1.47
CA TYR A 15 0.37 4.57 -1.13
C TYR A 15 -0.33 5.93 -1.11
N ASP A 16 0.26 6.93 -0.45
CA ASP A 16 -0.31 8.28 -0.37
C ASP A 16 -0.43 8.94 -1.74
N ILE A 17 0.59 8.80 -2.59
CA ILE A 17 0.56 9.31 -3.97
C ILE A 17 -0.52 8.58 -4.79
N ALA A 18 -0.61 7.27 -4.70
CA ALA A 18 -1.61 6.50 -5.42
C ALA A 18 -3.03 6.88 -4.97
N LYS A 19 -3.24 7.04 -3.66
CA LYS A 19 -4.53 7.48 -3.12
C LYS A 19 -4.89 8.88 -3.58
N LEU A 20 -3.96 9.83 -3.51
CA LEU A 20 -4.16 11.20 -3.98
C LEU A 20 -4.54 11.23 -5.47
N ALA A 21 -3.84 10.46 -6.30
CA ALA A 21 -4.13 10.39 -7.73
C ALA A 21 -5.52 9.79 -8.01
N LEU A 22 -5.92 8.76 -7.27
CA LEU A 22 -7.25 8.16 -7.40
C LEU A 22 -8.35 9.10 -6.93
N ASP A 23 -8.16 9.82 -5.84
CA ASP A 23 -9.12 10.79 -5.33
C ASP A 23 -9.29 11.94 -6.35
N MET A 24 -8.20 12.49 -6.89
CA MET A 24 -8.25 13.50 -7.95
C MET A 24 -8.95 13.00 -9.22
N TRP A 25 -8.70 11.75 -9.59
CA TRP A 25 -9.33 11.14 -10.77
C TRP A 25 -10.84 10.98 -10.60
N LYS A 26 -11.32 10.68 -9.39
CA LYS A 26 -12.75 10.56 -9.07
C LYS A 26 -13.43 11.93 -8.96
N ASP A 27 -12.75 12.90 -8.37
CA ASP A 27 -13.34 14.15 -7.91
C ASP A 27 -13.17 15.30 -8.91
N GLU A 28 -12.57 15.05 -10.08
CA GLU A 28 -12.48 16.07 -11.13
C GLU A 28 -13.86 16.47 -11.63
N THR A 29 -14.23 17.73 -11.38
CA THR A 29 -15.60 18.21 -11.60
C THR A 29 -15.98 18.38 -13.06
N ASP A 30 -15.00 18.71 -13.90
CA ASP A 30 -15.27 18.98 -15.31
C ASP A 30 -15.30 17.70 -16.14
N PHE A 31 -14.42 16.76 -15.80
CA PHE A 31 -14.30 15.47 -16.51
C PHE A 31 -13.94 14.36 -15.54
N THR A 32 -14.89 13.93 -14.75
CA THR A 32 -14.75 12.82 -13.81
C THR A 32 -14.26 11.55 -14.51
N TYR A 33 -13.31 10.86 -13.89
CA TYR A 33 -12.66 9.64 -14.41
C TYR A 33 -11.82 9.82 -15.68
N ASN A 34 -11.46 11.06 -16.02
CA ASN A 34 -10.47 11.29 -17.05
C ASN A 34 -9.05 11.34 -16.46
N THR A 35 -8.09 10.94 -17.24
CA THR A 35 -6.68 10.99 -16.85
C THR A 35 -6.02 12.18 -17.53
N TYR A 36 -5.52 13.07 -16.73
CA TYR A 36 -4.78 14.25 -17.16
C TYR A 36 -3.26 13.97 -17.11
N GLU A 37 -2.50 14.68 -17.91
CA GLU A 37 -1.04 14.58 -17.90
C GLU A 37 -0.45 15.07 -16.58
N CYS A 38 -1.05 16.08 -15.98
CA CYS A 38 -0.66 16.60 -14.69
C CYS A 38 -1.87 17.00 -13.85
N PHE A 39 -1.70 16.96 -12.53
CA PHE A 39 -2.67 17.43 -11.56
C PHE A 39 -2.05 18.49 -10.66
N GLY A 40 -2.77 19.57 -10.44
CA GLY A 40 -2.39 20.57 -9.45
C GLY A 40 -2.68 20.05 -8.04
N ILE A 41 -1.63 19.81 -7.26
CA ILE A 41 -1.78 19.27 -5.89
C ILE A 41 -2.63 20.21 -5.02
N ALA A 42 -2.42 21.52 -5.13
CA ALA A 42 -3.15 22.52 -4.36
C ALA A 42 -4.59 22.70 -4.85
N THR A 43 -4.82 22.63 -6.14
CA THR A 43 -6.14 22.86 -6.76
C THR A 43 -6.97 21.59 -6.88
N LYS A 44 -6.31 20.42 -6.80
CA LYS A 44 -6.89 19.10 -7.08
C LYS A 44 -7.56 19.02 -8.45
N ARG A 45 -7.08 19.79 -9.41
CA ARG A 45 -7.60 19.84 -10.78
C ARG A 45 -6.59 19.32 -11.78
N GLY A 46 -7.12 18.61 -12.77
CA GLY A 46 -6.35 18.16 -13.92
C GLY A 46 -5.98 19.34 -14.83
N GLY A 47 -4.78 19.23 -15.43
CA GLY A 47 -4.31 20.13 -16.47
C GLY A 47 -3.80 19.32 -17.66
N TRP A 48 -3.83 19.90 -18.83
CA TRP A 48 -3.39 19.22 -20.04
C TRP A 48 -4.17 17.94 -20.32
N PHE A 49 -5.33 18.09 -20.90
CA PHE A 49 -6.18 16.97 -21.27
C PHE A 49 -5.61 16.25 -22.49
N HIS A 50 -5.12 15.06 -22.28
CA HIS A 50 -4.80 14.11 -23.32
C HIS A 50 -5.69 12.89 -23.23
N ASN A 51 -6.53 12.68 -24.19
CA ASN A 51 -7.45 11.56 -24.25
C ASN A 51 -6.74 10.25 -24.70
N PHE A 52 -5.58 9.97 -24.11
CA PHE A 52 -4.80 8.77 -24.45
C PHE A 52 -4.90 7.72 -23.33
N GLY A 53 -5.38 6.55 -23.69
CA GLY A 53 -5.54 5.41 -22.76
C GLY A 53 -4.26 5.01 -22.00
N GLY A 54 -3.07 5.34 -22.52
CA GLY A 54 -1.80 5.08 -21.84
C GLY A 54 -1.64 5.79 -20.50
N LEU A 55 -2.26 6.95 -20.30
CA LEU A 55 -2.21 7.68 -19.04
C LEU A 55 -3.17 7.10 -17.99
N SER A 56 -4.14 6.30 -18.38
CA SER A 56 -5.07 5.64 -17.45
C SER A 56 -4.48 4.37 -16.84
N ALA A 57 -3.48 3.76 -17.46
CA ALA A 57 -2.87 2.54 -16.97
C ALA A 57 -2.27 2.65 -15.56
N PRO A 58 -1.52 3.71 -15.19
CA PRO A 58 -1.02 3.88 -13.83
C PRO A 58 -2.13 3.89 -12.78
N ILE A 59 -3.26 4.53 -13.04
CA ILE A 59 -4.41 4.57 -12.12
C ILE A 59 -4.95 3.15 -11.88
N CYS A 60 -5.12 2.37 -12.93
CA CYS A 60 -5.57 0.97 -12.81
C CYS A 60 -4.55 0.10 -12.06
N ILE A 61 -3.27 0.29 -12.34
CA ILE A 61 -2.18 -0.42 -11.66
C ILE A 61 -2.19 -0.08 -10.18
N TRP A 62 -2.25 1.19 -9.81
CA TRP A 62 -2.29 1.64 -8.42
C TRP A 62 -3.54 1.15 -7.69
N ALA A 63 -4.71 1.24 -8.32
CA ALA A 63 -5.95 0.72 -7.74
C ALA A 63 -5.86 -0.78 -7.41
N ASN A 64 -5.23 -1.57 -8.30
CA ASN A 64 -5.03 -2.99 -8.05
C ASN A 64 -3.91 -3.27 -7.04
N ALA A 65 -2.83 -2.46 -7.03
CA ALA A 65 -1.68 -2.69 -6.16
C ALA A 65 -1.95 -2.32 -4.69
N TYR A 66 -2.73 -1.26 -4.43
CA TYR A 66 -2.86 -0.70 -3.08
C TYR A 66 -4.25 -0.83 -2.46
N PHE A 67 -5.30 -0.94 -3.27
CA PHE A 67 -6.68 -0.85 -2.78
C PHE A 67 -7.53 -2.09 -3.04
N LYS A 68 -7.02 -3.01 -3.83
CA LYS A 68 -7.69 -4.29 -4.05
C LYS A 68 -7.41 -5.23 -2.88
N PRO A 69 -8.43 -5.90 -2.31
CA PRO A 69 -8.20 -6.97 -1.34
C PRO A 69 -7.22 -8.04 -1.86
N GLN A 70 -6.52 -8.68 -0.93
CA GLN A 70 -5.47 -9.68 -1.17
C GLN A 70 -4.15 -9.10 -1.73
N THR A 71 -3.93 -7.79 -1.58
CA THR A 71 -2.70 -7.14 -2.04
C THR A 71 -1.68 -7.01 -0.92
N VAL A 72 -0.43 -7.33 -1.22
CA VAL A 72 0.74 -7.12 -0.37
C VAL A 72 1.65 -6.10 -1.04
N THR A 73 1.84 -4.97 -0.39
CA THR A 73 2.70 -3.88 -0.86
C THR A 73 3.88 -3.71 0.07
N THR A 74 5.08 -3.72 -0.49
CA THR A 74 6.34 -3.59 0.25
C THR A 74 7.28 -2.61 -0.44
N GLY A 75 8.27 -2.11 0.30
CA GLY A 75 9.42 -1.43 -0.29
C GLY A 75 10.35 -2.39 -1.04
N PHE A 76 11.28 -1.83 -1.84
CA PHE A 76 12.22 -2.62 -2.65
C PHE A 76 13.18 -3.49 -1.83
N ASP A 77 13.42 -3.13 -0.57
CA ASP A 77 14.31 -3.87 0.32
C ASP A 77 13.62 -5.02 1.07
N VAL A 78 12.33 -5.23 0.82
CA VAL A 78 11.57 -6.33 1.40
C VAL A 78 11.29 -7.37 0.33
N TRP A 79 11.75 -8.58 0.55
CA TRP A 79 11.49 -9.72 -0.30
C TRP A 79 10.46 -10.65 0.32
N THR A 80 9.44 -11.03 -0.43
CA THR A 80 8.44 -12.01 0.00
C THR A 80 8.78 -13.39 -0.58
N ASP A 81 9.20 -14.33 0.28
CA ASP A 81 9.50 -15.71 -0.11
C ASP A 81 8.23 -16.52 -0.38
N TYR A 82 7.18 -16.23 0.39
CA TYR A 82 5.88 -16.90 0.33
C TYR A 82 4.78 -15.94 0.68
N GLN A 83 3.69 -16.03 -0.06
CA GLN A 83 2.52 -15.19 0.15
C GLN A 83 1.26 -16.00 -0.12
N LYS A 84 0.38 -16.09 0.87
CA LYS A 84 -0.97 -16.62 0.73
C LYS A 84 -1.94 -15.64 1.33
N THR A 85 -2.82 -15.11 0.51
CA THR A 85 -3.84 -14.13 0.91
C THR A 85 -5.23 -14.64 0.54
N THR A 86 -6.19 -14.33 1.39
CA THR A 86 -7.63 -14.43 1.12
C THR A 86 -8.25 -13.06 1.35
N ASP A 87 -9.55 -12.93 1.19
CA ASP A 87 -10.21 -11.65 1.50
C ASP A 87 -10.04 -11.24 2.97
N ASN A 88 -9.99 -12.21 3.89
CA ASN A 88 -9.99 -11.96 5.34
C ASN A 88 -8.71 -12.46 6.05
N SER A 89 -7.70 -12.89 5.36
CA SER A 89 -6.46 -13.37 5.98
C SER A 89 -5.24 -13.22 5.09
N ALA A 90 -4.07 -13.16 5.72
CA ALA A 90 -2.80 -13.23 5.03
C ALA A 90 -1.79 -14.05 5.83
N ASN A 91 -0.93 -14.77 5.11
CA ASN A 91 0.24 -15.42 5.63
C ASN A 91 1.41 -15.11 4.69
N ILE A 92 2.40 -14.37 5.18
CA ILE A 92 3.45 -13.79 4.36
C ILE A 92 4.78 -14.07 5.02
N LYS A 93 5.64 -14.85 4.35
CA LYS A 93 7.04 -15.00 4.76
C LYS A 93 7.87 -13.96 4.01
N PHE A 94 8.58 -13.13 4.74
CA PHE A 94 9.35 -12.05 4.18
C PHE A 94 10.75 -11.93 4.76
N LYS A 95 11.62 -11.20 4.06
CA LYS A 95 13.00 -10.85 4.48
C LYS A 95 13.24 -9.38 4.18
N TYR A 96 13.96 -8.72 5.07
CA TYR A 96 14.40 -7.33 4.92
C TYR A 96 15.89 -7.25 4.72
N PHE A 97 16.33 -6.63 3.64
CA PHE A 97 17.73 -6.45 3.25
C PHE A 97 18.21 -5.01 3.38
N GLY A 98 17.32 -4.09 3.72
CA GLY A 98 17.61 -2.67 3.76
C GLY A 98 18.45 -2.25 4.97
N ASN A 99 18.83 -0.96 4.93
CA ASN A 99 19.62 -0.30 5.96
C ASN A 99 18.86 0.87 6.63
N CYS A 100 17.60 1.05 6.32
CA CYS A 100 16.78 2.07 6.95
C CYS A 100 16.44 1.67 8.39
N ASP A 101 16.28 2.65 9.27
CA ASP A 101 15.97 2.37 10.68
C ASP A 101 14.59 1.72 10.84
N LYS A 102 13.67 2.03 9.94
CA LYS A 102 12.34 1.41 9.86
C LYS A 102 11.97 1.12 8.41
N TYR A 103 11.09 0.16 8.23
CA TYR A 103 10.47 -0.16 6.94
C TYR A 103 9.00 -0.52 7.13
N THR A 104 8.21 -0.38 6.08
CA THR A 104 6.75 -0.53 6.13
C THR A 104 6.28 -1.57 5.13
N MET A 105 5.27 -2.34 5.53
CA MET A 105 4.48 -3.22 4.68
C MET A 105 3.01 -2.83 4.79
N ILE A 106 2.29 -2.78 3.67
CA ILE A 106 0.84 -2.52 3.64
C ILE A 106 0.15 -3.75 3.08
N ILE A 107 -0.76 -4.31 3.84
CA ILE A 107 -1.54 -5.48 3.47
C ILE A 107 -3.00 -5.05 3.34
N THR A 108 -3.55 -5.16 2.13
CA THR A 108 -4.95 -4.80 1.88
C THR A 108 -5.80 -6.06 1.85
N LEU A 109 -6.79 -6.09 2.74
CA LEU A 109 -7.77 -7.17 2.92
C LEU A 109 -9.19 -6.61 2.83
N SER A 110 -10.19 -7.41 3.18
CA SER A 110 -11.59 -6.97 3.22
C SER A 110 -11.79 -5.84 4.25
N ASP A 111 -12.62 -4.89 3.91
CA ASP A 111 -13.04 -3.80 4.81
C ASP A 111 -14.23 -4.16 5.72
N LYS A 112 -14.64 -5.43 5.71
CA LYS A 112 -15.88 -5.89 6.39
C LYS A 112 -15.64 -6.47 7.77
N VAL A 113 -14.40 -6.79 8.12
CA VAL A 113 -14.03 -7.47 9.35
C VAL A 113 -12.90 -6.74 10.08
N LYS A 114 -12.70 -7.08 11.36
CA LYS A 114 -11.55 -6.63 12.13
C LYS A 114 -10.44 -7.67 12.09
N TYR A 115 -9.22 -7.25 12.35
CA TYR A 115 -8.04 -8.09 12.22
C TYR A 115 -7.20 -8.14 13.48
N VAL A 116 -6.51 -9.26 13.65
CA VAL A 116 -5.38 -9.43 14.55
C VAL A 116 -4.17 -9.90 13.73
N ALA A 117 -2.99 -9.47 14.13
CA ALA A 117 -1.76 -9.80 13.43
C ALA A 117 -0.71 -10.41 14.37
N TYR A 118 0.09 -11.30 13.81
CA TYR A 118 1.18 -11.99 14.50
C TYR A 118 2.43 -11.99 13.63
N LEU A 119 3.58 -11.75 14.24
CA LEU A 119 4.89 -11.97 13.63
C LEU A 119 5.56 -13.13 14.37
N ASP A 120 5.86 -14.21 13.65
CA ASP A 120 6.43 -15.45 14.22
C ASP A 120 5.65 -15.96 15.45
N GLY A 121 4.32 -15.84 15.41
CA GLY A 121 3.40 -16.25 16.46
C GLY A 121 3.24 -15.24 17.62
N GLN A 122 3.97 -14.15 17.64
CA GLN A 122 3.79 -13.07 18.63
C GLN A 122 2.83 -12.02 18.10
N LYS A 123 1.84 -11.64 18.90
CA LYS A 123 0.87 -10.59 18.51
C LYS A 123 1.60 -9.26 18.33
N ILE A 124 1.32 -8.57 17.22
CA ILE A 124 1.86 -7.27 16.90
C ILE A 124 0.75 -6.29 16.56
N ASP A 125 1.05 -5.00 16.75
CA ASP A 125 0.15 -3.92 16.38
C ASP A 125 0.34 -3.51 14.93
N PHE A 126 -0.69 -2.88 14.37
CA PHE A 126 -0.68 -2.27 13.06
C PHE A 126 -1.51 -0.99 13.07
N ASN A 127 -1.27 -0.14 12.09
CA ASN A 127 -2.09 1.04 11.84
C ASN A 127 -3.05 0.74 10.67
N GLU A 128 -4.32 1.08 10.81
CA GLU A 128 -5.29 0.95 9.72
C GLU A 128 -5.45 2.30 9.03
N ARG A 129 -4.75 2.51 7.91
CA ARG A 129 -4.80 3.76 7.14
C ARG A 129 -6.15 4.04 6.54
N ASN A 130 -6.72 3.00 5.93
CA ASN A 130 -8.10 2.93 5.47
C ASN A 130 -8.64 1.58 5.91
N LYS A 131 -9.95 1.48 6.00
CA LYS A 131 -10.61 0.23 6.39
C LYS A 131 -10.14 -0.92 5.49
N GLY A 132 -9.56 -1.94 6.10
CA GLY A 132 -8.96 -3.07 5.41
C GLY A 132 -7.52 -2.88 4.91
N SER A 133 -6.93 -1.68 5.00
CA SER A 133 -5.54 -1.43 4.63
C SER A 133 -4.66 -1.35 5.88
N LEU A 134 -4.02 -2.46 6.20
CA LEU A 134 -3.26 -2.70 7.41
C LEU A 134 -1.79 -2.35 7.18
N GLU A 135 -1.28 -1.37 7.90
CA GLU A 135 0.10 -0.90 7.81
C GLU A 135 0.92 -1.43 8.98
N PHE A 136 1.98 -2.12 8.65
CA PHE A 136 2.97 -2.66 9.58
C PHE A 136 4.28 -1.90 9.43
N THR A 137 4.74 -1.28 10.51
CA THR A 137 6.04 -0.62 10.55
C THR A 137 6.97 -1.44 11.43
N PHE A 138 8.05 -1.91 10.86
CA PHE A 138 9.06 -2.72 11.53
C PHE A 138 10.36 -1.93 11.74
N ASP A 139 11.02 -2.19 12.86
CA ASP A 139 12.39 -1.74 13.10
C ASP A 139 13.38 -2.56 12.24
N LYS A 140 14.51 -1.96 11.86
CA LYS A 140 15.56 -2.60 11.05
C LYS A 140 16.13 -3.90 11.63
N ASN A 141 15.98 -4.11 12.94
CA ASN A 141 16.43 -5.33 13.60
C ASN A 141 15.53 -6.53 13.27
N VAL A 142 14.28 -6.28 12.88
CA VAL A 142 13.39 -7.31 12.33
C VAL A 142 13.84 -7.62 10.90
N LYS A 143 14.66 -8.64 10.71
CA LYS A 143 15.24 -9.00 9.40
C LYS A 143 14.32 -9.86 8.54
N GLY A 144 13.12 -10.14 9.00
CA GLY A 144 12.10 -10.94 8.34
C GLY A 144 11.33 -11.75 9.36
N GLY A 145 10.48 -12.62 8.86
CA GLY A 145 9.63 -13.50 9.68
C GLY A 145 8.43 -13.99 8.90
N VAL A 146 7.49 -14.57 9.61
CA VAL A 146 6.18 -14.95 9.10
C VAL A 146 5.13 -14.03 9.69
N LEU A 147 4.59 -13.14 8.86
CA LEU A 147 3.48 -12.26 9.20
C LEU A 147 2.16 -13.00 8.94
N GLU A 148 1.42 -13.27 9.98
CA GLU A 148 0.06 -13.83 9.91
C GLU A 148 -0.97 -12.78 10.29
N ILE A 149 -2.00 -12.63 9.45
CA ILE A 149 -3.14 -11.76 9.70
C ILE A 149 -4.39 -12.62 9.64
N LYS A 150 -5.22 -12.51 10.65
CA LYS A 150 -6.45 -13.29 10.80
C LYS A 150 -7.60 -12.37 11.18
N GLU A 151 -8.79 -12.76 10.81
CA GLU A 151 -10.01 -12.15 11.32
C GLU A 151 -10.06 -12.28 12.85
N GLU A 152 -10.36 -11.17 13.53
CA GLU A 152 -10.57 -11.17 14.99
C GLU A 152 -11.86 -11.91 15.30
N GLN A 153 -11.74 -13.00 16.02
CA GLN A 153 -12.90 -13.74 16.52
C GLN A 153 -13.45 -13.03 17.76
N GLU A 154 -14.75 -12.75 17.76
CA GLU A 154 -15.48 -12.22 18.92
C GLU A 154 -15.46 -13.18 20.10
#